data_231397e7f2030a9c8ccbde8a8237d619
#
_entry.id   231397e7f2030a9c8ccbde8a8237d619
#
_cell.length_a   1.000
_cell.length_b   1.000
_cell.length_c   1.000
_cell.angle_alpha   90.00
_cell.angle_beta   90.00
_cell.angle_gamma   90.00
#
_symmetry.space_group_name_H-M   'P 1'
#
loop_
_entity.id
_entity.type
_entity.pdbx_description
1 polymer ?
#
loop_
_entity_poly.entity_id
_entity_poly.type
_entity_poly.pdbx_seq_one_letter_code
_entity_poly.pdbx_strand_id
1 'polypeptide(L)'
;MAGSLCKYLRFMGYDCRNANDLPDGNPREDTDILEIARREKRHILTQDAEIAQRGGDRAVRLVSSDLAGQIRQLHNAGLISPEIRLTRCSRCNAILLEGTPPVDPGHKIPDDTPLMYCPVCKRQYWEGTHTRNMRDQLAQMINQENNKE
;
A
#
# COMPACT_ATOMS: atom_id res chain seq x y z
N MET A 1 -11.37 -3.82 2.27
CA MET A 1 -10.90 -3.04 3.22
C MET A 1 -9.43 -2.71 3.26
N ALA A 2 -8.66 -3.20 4.19
CA ALA A 2 -7.22 -2.89 4.26
C ALA A 2 -6.45 -3.28 2.99
N GLY A 3 -6.97 -4.21 2.18
CA GLY A 3 -6.31 -4.65 0.96
C GLY A 3 -6.11 -3.57 -0.08
N SER A 4 -7.10 -2.68 -0.29
CA SER A 4 -6.97 -1.58 -1.25
C SER A 4 -5.99 -0.54 -0.77
N LEU A 5 -6.02 -0.20 0.50
CA LEU A 5 -5.07 0.75 1.09
C LEU A 5 -3.65 0.21 1.02
N CYS A 6 -3.45 -1.06 1.36
CA CYS A 6 -2.14 -1.69 1.29
C CYS A 6 -1.56 -1.64 -0.13
N LYS A 7 -2.39 -1.93 -1.14
CA LYS A 7 -2.00 -1.86 -2.54
C LYS A 7 -1.52 -0.46 -2.92
N TYR A 8 -2.28 0.58 -2.58
CA TYR A 8 -1.91 1.96 -2.87
C TYR A 8 -0.65 2.39 -2.13
N LEU A 9 -0.50 2.00 -0.87
CA LEU A 9 0.71 2.31 -0.11
C LEU A 9 1.96 1.68 -0.76
N ARG A 10 1.84 0.47 -1.25
CA ARG A 10 2.93 -0.20 -1.97
C ARG A 10 3.27 0.52 -3.28
N PHE A 11 2.25 0.96 -4.03
CA PHE A 11 2.47 1.77 -5.23
C PHE A 11 3.16 3.10 -4.93
N MET A 12 2.93 3.64 -3.74
CA MET A 12 3.63 4.85 -3.28
C MET A 12 5.05 4.57 -2.77
N GLY A 13 5.46 3.31 -2.73
CA GLY A 13 6.80 2.91 -2.32
C GLY A 13 6.94 2.56 -0.84
N TYR A 14 5.84 2.50 -0.10
CA TYR A 14 5.89 2.17 1.32
C TYR A 14 5.92 0.66 1.56
N ASP A 15 6.72 0.26 2.54
CA ASP A 15 6.75 -1.11 3.02
C ASP A 15 5.48 -1.38 3.82
N CYS A 16 4.53 -2.07 3.21
CA CYS A 16 3.24 -2.36 3.82
C CYS A 16 2.96 -3.86 3.82
N ARG A 17 2.84 -4.43 5.02
CA ARG A 17 2.42 -5.81 5.20
C ARG A 17 0.91 -5.86 5.42
N ASN A 18 0.28 -6.87 4.87
CA ASN A 18 -1.16 -7.07 5.02
C ASN A 18 -1.41 -8.14 6.07
N ALA A 19 -2.30 -7.85 7.02
CA ALA A 19 -2.67 -8.82 8.06
C ALA A 19 -3.28 -10.10 7.47
N ASN A 20 -3.88 -10.02 6.28
CA ASN A 20 -4.41 -11.19 5.59
C ASN A 20 -3.33 -12.19 5.17
N ASP A 21 -2.06 -11.78 5.16
CA ASP A 21 -0.94 -12.68 4.87
C ASP A 21 -0.54 -13.53 6.09
N LEU A 22 -1.13 -13.26 7.25
CA LEU A 22 -0.95 -14.08 8.43
C LEU A 22 -1.84 -15.33 8.34
N PRO A 23 -1.47 -16.45 9.03
CA PRO A 23 -2.26 -17.66 8.94
C PRO A 23 -3.72 -17.47 9.40
N ASP A 24 -4.67 -17.88 8.57
CA ASP A 24 -6.09 -17.80 8.87
C ASP A 24 -6.46 -18.65 10.09
N GLY A 25 -7.42 -18.16 10.87
CA GLY A 25 -7.94 -18.89 12.00
C GLY A 25 -7.06 -18.94 13.24
N ASN A 26 -6.02 -18.12 13.29
CA ASN A 26 -5.17 -18.01 14.48
C ASN A 26 -5.90 -17.16 15.54
N PRO A 27 -6.30 -17.75 16.69
CA PRO A 27 -7.00 -16.98 17.74
C PRO A 27 -6.13 -15.91 18.39
N ARG A 28 -4.84 -15.89 18.09
CA ARG A 28 -3.88 -14.89 18.57
C ARG A 28 -3.50 -13.87 17.51
N GLU A 29 -4.26 -13.79 16.42
CA GLU A 29 -3.95 -12.90 15.29
C GLU A 29 -3.68 -11.46 15.72
N ASP A 30 -4.55 -10.89 16.56
CA ASP A 30 -4.38 -9.52 17.05
C ASP A 30 -3.07 -9.35 17.84
N THR A 31 -2.76 -10.34 18.69
CA THR A 31 -1.52 -10.35 19.46
C THR A 31 -0.32 -10.46 18.53
N ASP A 32 -0.41 -11.30 17.50
CA ASP A 32 0.67 -11.48 16.53
C ASP A 32 0.91 -10.21 15.72
N ILE A 33 -0.15 -9.49 15.32
CA ILE A 33 -0.05 -8.20 14.63
C ILE A 33 0.70 -7.19 15.50
N LEU A 34 0.32 -7.08 16.77
CA LEU A 34 0.96 -6.15 17.72
C LEU A 34 2.43 -6.49 17.95
N GLU A 35 2.75 -7.78 18.05
CA GLU A 35 4.12 -8.24 18.24
C GLU A 35 4.99 -7.96 17.02
N ILE A 36 4.50 -8.25 15.82
CA ILE A 36 5.21 -7.98 14.57
C ILE A 36 5.47 -6.48 14.43
N ALA A 37 4.45 -5.66 14.69
CA ALA A 37 4.60 -4.20 14.60
C ALA A 37 5.66 -3.68 15.56
N ARG A 38 5.71 -4.19 16.78
CA ARG A 38 6.71 -3.80 17.75
C ARG A 38 8.11 -4.26 17.35
N ARG A 39 8.23 -5.50 16.91
CA ARG A 39 9.53 -6.09 16.53
C ARG A 39 10.12 -5.43 15.29
N GLU A 40 9.28 -5.16 14.30
CA GLU A 40 9.70 -4.55 13.03
C GLU A 40 9.56 -3.04 13.02
N LYS A 41 9.15 -2.42 14.12
CA LYS A 41 8.97 -0.97 14.27
C LYS A 41 8.00 -0.41 13.21
N ARG A 42 6.88 -1.09 13.01
CA ARG A 42 5.86 -0.72 12.04
C ARG A 42 4.73 0.06 12.70
N HIS A 43 4.12 0.94 11.93
CA HIS A 43 2.81 1.49 12.30
C HIS A 43 1.74 0.46 12.01
N ILE A 44 0.69 0.46 12.82
CA ILE A 44 -0.49 -0.38 12.63
C ILE A 44 -1.61 0.51 12.09
N LEU A 45 -2.17 0.15 10.94
CA LEU A 45 -3.33 0.85 10.37
C LEU A 45 -4.54 -0.06 10.55
N THR A 46 -5.52 0.38 11.31
CA THR A 46 -6.66 -0.47 11.66
C THR A 46 -7.92 0.35 11.90
N GLN A 47 -9.07 -0.22 11.58
CA GLN A 47 -10.36 0.34 11.98
C GLN A 47 -10.82 -0.17 13.35
N ASP A 48 -10.18 -1.21 13.86
CA ASP A 48 -10.51 -1.84 15.14
C ASP A 48 -10.01 -0.99 16.31
N ALA A 49 -10.95 -0.57 17.16
CA ALA A 49 -10.66 0.28 18.30
C ALA A 49 -9.75 -0.40 19.33
N GLU A 50 -9.94 -1.70 19.54
CA GLU A 50 -9.16 -2.47 20.52
C GLU A 50 -7.69 -2.59 20.08
N ILE A 51 -7.47 -2.95 18.82
CA ILE A 51 -6.12 -3.03 18.26
C ILE A 51 -5.44 -1.66 18.31
N ALA A 52 -6.17 -0.60 17.94
CA ALA A 52 -5.65 0.76 17.98
C ALA A 52 -5.24 1.16 19.39
N GLN A 53 -6.04 0.83 20.40
CA GLN A 53 -5.73 1.14 21.79
C GLN A 53 -4.50 0.36 22.27
N ARG A 54 -4.43 -0.94 21.97
CA ARG A 54 -3.32 -1.80 22.35
C ARG A 54 -2.02 -1.43 21.66
N GLY A 55 -2.10 -0.92 20.43
CA GLY A 55 -0.93 -0.50 19.66
C GLY A 55 -0.31 0.81 20.13
N GLY A 56 -1.06 1.62 20.87
CA GLY A 56 -0.57 2.88 21.43
C GLY A 56 -0.13 3.87 20.36
N ASP A 57 1.03 4.47 20.55
CA ASP A 57 1.54 5.52 19.64
C ASP A 57 1.87 5.02 18.24
N ARG A 58 2.02 3.71 18.07
CA ARG A 58 2.30 3.10 16.75
C ARG A 58 1.05 2.81 15.96
N ALA A 59 -0.12 2.84 16.59
CA ALA A 59 -1.37 2.51 15.92
C ALA A 59 -2.06 3.77 15.42
N VAL A 60 -2.59 3.68 14.21
CA VAL A 60 -3.43 4.70 13.61
C VAL A 60 -4.81 4.09 13.42
N ARG A 61 -5.82 4.63 14.11
CA ARG A 61 -7.19 4.19 13.92
C ARG A 61 -7.77 4.89 12.70
N LEU A 62 -8.05 4.11 11.66
CA LEU A 62 -8.67 4.63 10.45
C LEU A 62 -10.14 4.92 10.72
N VAL A 63 -10.56 6.17 10.56
CA VAL A 63 -11.93 6.60 10.87
C VAL A 63 -12.88 6.41 9.69
N SER A 64 -12.35 6.30 8.48
CA SER A 64 -13.13 6.08 7.27
C SER A 64 -13.07 4.61 6.85
N SER A 65 -14.17 4.11 6.29
CA SER A 65 -14.20 2.78 5.66
C SER A 65 -13.83 2.82 4.19
N ASP A 66 -13.79 4.02 3.57
CA ASP A 66 -13.41 4.13 2.16
C ASP A 66 -11.94 4.50 1.98
N LEU A 67 -11.41 4.12 0.83
CA LEU A 67 -9.99 4.31 0.51
C LEU A 67 -9.59 5.78 0.50
N ALA A 68 -10.42 6.64 -0.09
CA ALA A 68 -10.12 8.07 -0.21
C ALA A 68 -9.97 8.71 1.17
N GLY A 69 -10.90 8.43 2.08
CA GLY A 69 -10.85 8.93 3.45
C GLY A 69 -9.64 8.43 4.22
N GLN A 70 -9.28 7.16 4.02
CA GLN A 70 -8.10 6.57 4.68
C GLN A 70 -6.81 7.23 4.19
N ILE A 71 -6.69 7.44 2.89
CA ILE A 71 -5.50 8.11 2.31
C ILE A 71 -5.41 9.55 2.78
N ARG A 72 -6.52 10.29 2.79
CA ARG A 72 -6.53 11.67 3.32
C ARG A 72 -6.10 11.72 4.78
N GLN A 73 -6.60 10.80 5.59
CA GLN A 73 -6.22 10.75 7.01
C GLN A 73 -4.72 10.56 7.19
N LEU A 74 -4.13 9.61 6.45
CA LEU A 74 -2.68 9.36 6.54
C LEU A 74 -1.86 10.53 6.01
N HIS A 75 -2.32 11.16 4.94
CA HIS A 75 -1.67 12.34 4.39
C HIS A 75 -1.71 13.51 5.38
N ASN A 76 -2.87 13.80 5.96
CA ASN A 76 -3.05 14.90 6.90
C ASN A 76 -2.26 14.67 8.20
N ALA A 77 -2.05 13.41 8.57
CA ALA A 77 -1.22 13.05 9.73
C ALA A 77 0.29 13.12 9.45
N GLY A 78 0.68 13.42 8.21
CA GLY A 78 2.09 13.48 7.84
C GLY A 78 2.75 12.13 7.68
N LEU A 79 1.99 11.05 7.62
CA LEU A 79 2.52 9.68 7.55
C LEU A 79 2.89 9.26 6.14
N ILE A 80 2.25 9.84 5.13
CA ILE A 80 2.51 9.51 3.73
C ILE A 80 2.66 10.76 2.87
N SER A 81 3.43 10.61 1.79
CA SER A 81 3.51 11.55 0.68
C SER A 81 2.80 10.90 -0.50
N PRO A 82 1.72 11.50 -1.04
CA PRO A 82 0.87 10.83 -2.04
C PRO A 82 1.47 10.84 -3.44
N GLU A 83 2.55 10.11 -3.63
CA GLU A 83 3.27 10.00 -4.90
C GLU A 83 3.39 8.53 -5.30
N ILE A 84 3.04 8.21 -6.54
CA ILE A 84 3.24 6.88 -7.09
C ILE A 84 4.71 6.71 -7.47
N ARG A 85 5.38 5.71 -6.91
CA ARG A 85 6.83 5.50 -7.05
C ARG A 85 7.16 4.09 -7.49
N LEU A 86 6.68 3.42 -8.23
CA LEU A 86 6.95 2.06 -8.74
C LEU A 86 8.26 1.42 -8.20
N THR A 87 8.39 1.36 -6.88
CA THR A 87 9.57 0.77 -6.22
C THR A 87 9.26 -0.54 -5.51
N ARG A 88 7.98 -0.85 -5.30
CA ARG A 88 7.55 -2.07 -4.64
C ARG A 88 6.44 -2.78 -5.39
N CYS A 89 6.43 -4.10 -5.29
CA CYS A 89 5.35 -4.91 -5.85
C CYS A 89 4.07 -4.70 -5.05
N SER A 90 2.99 -4.33 -5.74
CA SER A 90 1.69 -4.12 -5.09
C SER A 90 1.09 -5.42 -4.53
N ARG A 91 1.52 -6.56 -5.03
CA ARG A 91 0.99 -7.86 -4.65
C ARG A 91 1.71 -8.50 -3.46
N CYS A 92 3.04 -8.44 -3.44
CA CYS A 92 3.83 -9.13 -2.41
C CYS A 92 4.76 -8.22 -1.59
N ASN A 93 4.79 -6.93 -1.90
CA ASN A 93 5.61 -5.94 -1.18
C ASN A 93 7.12 -6.02 -1.46
N ALA A 94 7.58 -6.93 -2.31
CA ALA A 94 9.00 -7.04 -2.62
C ALA A 94 9.50 -5.81 -3.36
N ILE A 95 10.78 -5.48 -3.17
CA ILE A 95 11.41 -4.37 -3.90
C ILE A 95 11.56 -4.77 -5.36
N LEU A 96 11.14 -3.88 -6.26
CA LEU A 96 11.22 -4.11 -7.70
C LEU A 96 12.65 -3.93 -8.19
N LEU A 97 13.01 -4.72 -9.21
CA LEU A 97 14.28 -4.64 -9.90
C LEU A 97 14.07 -4.02 -11.27
N GLU A 98 15.08 -3.28 -11.75
CA GLU A 98 15.06 -2.71 -13.09
C GLU A 98 15.35 -3.80 -14.11
N GLY A 99 14.69 -3.71 -15.27
CA GLY A 99 14.97 -4.59 -16.40
C GLY A 99 13.80 -5.45 -16.82
N THR A 100 14.11 -6.41 -17.68
CA THR A 100 13.12 -7.34 -18.23
C THR A 100 13.12 -8.63 -17.39
N PRO A 101 11.94 -9.10 -16.96
CA PRO A 101 11.88 -10.35 -16.22
C PRO A 101 12.28 -11.54 -17.12
N PRO A 102 12.76 -12.65 -16.53
CA PRO A 102 13.19 -13.82 -17.30
C PRO A 102 12.04 -14.55 -18.00
N VAL A 103 10.80 -14.19 -17.73
CA VAL A 103 9.61 -14.80 -18.34
C VAL A 103 8.80 -13.73 -19.06
N ASP A 104 8.47 -13.97 -20.34
CA ASP A 104 7.63 -13.08 -21.12
C ASP A 104 6.19 -13.13 -20.56
N PRO A 105 5.65 -12.00 -20.09
CA PRO A 105 4.30 -11.96 -19.53
C PRO A 105 3.20 -11.87 -20.58
N GLY A 106 3.51 -11.86 -21.87
CA GLY A 106 2.54 -11.78 -22.94
C GLY A 106 1.84 -10.43 -23.07
N HIS A 107 2.32 -9.40 -22.41
CA HIS A 107 1.76 -8.06 -22.50
C HIS A 107 2.57 -7.21 -23.48
N LYS A 108 1.85 -6.43 -24.30
CA LYS A 108 2.51 -5.46 -25.16
C LYS A 108 2.95 -4.26 -24.34
N ILE A 109 4.25 -4.14 -24.16
CA ILE A 109 4.85 -3.00 -23.48
C ILE A 109 5.33 -2.04 -24.57
N PRO A 110 5.02 -0.74 -24.43
CA PRO A 110 5.53 0.24 -25.40
C PRO A 110 7.07 0.21 -25.46
N ASP A 111 7.61 0.31 -26.68
CA ASP A 111 9.05 0.38 -26.89
C ASP A 111 9.62 1.59 -26.12
N ASP A 112 10.86 1.48 -25.64
CA ASP A 112 11.59 2.53 -24.93
C ASP A 112 11.00 2.91 -23.56
N THR A 113 10.09 2.10 -23.03
CA THR A 113 9.55 2.32 -21.68
C THR A 113 10.43 1.61 -20.65
N PRO A 114 10.94 2.34 -19.63
CA PRO A 114 11.66 1.68 -18.55
C PRO A 114 10.80 0.66 -17.83
N LEU A 115 11.33 -0.53 -17.67
CA LEU A 115 10.64 -1.66 -17.04
C LEU A 115 11.21 -1.95 -15.66
N MET A 116 10.30 -2.27 -14.75
CA MET A 116 10.60 -2.83 -13.44
C MET A 116 9.92 -4.18 -13.34
N TYR A 117 10.46 -5.09 -12.55
CA TYR A 117 9.80 -6.36 -12.31
C TYR A 117 9.96 -6.83 -10.87
N CYS A 118 9.02 -7.63 -10.42
CA CYS A 118 9.09 -8.25 -9.10
C CYS A 118 9.88 -9.58 -9.20
N PRO A 119 10.97 -9.75 -8.43
CA PRO A 119 11.73 -10.99 -8.47
C PRO A 119 10.98 -12.18 -7.86
N VAL A 120 9.94 -11.91 -7.05
CA VAL A 120 9.14 -12.95 -6.38
C VAL A 120 7.91 -13.33 -7.20
N CYS A 121 7.08 -12.35 -7.57
CA CYS A 121 5.84 -12.58 -8.32
C CYS A 121 6.03 -12.65 -9.83
N LYS A 122 7.16 -12.18 -10.34
CA LYS A 122 7.46 -12.08 -11.77
C LYS A 122 6.58 -11.10 -12.53
N ARG A 123 5.81 -10.25 -11.82
CA ARG A 123 4.99 -9.20 -12.43
C ARG A 123 5.87 -8.08 -12.96
N GLN A 124 5.40 -7.46 -14.04
CA GLN A 124 6.06 -6.29 -14.64
C GLN A 124 5.34 -5.01 -14.25
N TYR A 125 6.12 -3.95 -14.13
CA TYR A 125 5.61 -2.61 -13.82
C TYR A 125 6.28 -1.60 -14.75
N TRP A 126 5.49 -0.67 -15.27
CA TRP A 126 5.98 0.42 -16.12
C TRP A 126 5.06 1.63 -15.98
N GLU A 127 5.58 2.80 -16.39
CA GLU A 127 4.77 4.01 -16.46
C GLU A 127 3.87 3.94 -17.68
N GLY A 128 2.58 3.81 -17.46
CA GLY A 128 1.59 3.70 -18.53
C GLY A 128 0.27 4.30 -18.12
N THR A 129 -0.78 3.95 -18.86
CA THR A 129 -2.13 4.45 -18.60
C THR A 129 -2.60 4.12 -17.18
N HIS A 130 -2.31 2.92 -16.71
CA HIS A 130 -2.73 2.49 -15.37
C HIS A 130 -2.11 3.36 -14.26
N THR A 131 -0.81 3.65 -14.33
CA THR A 131 -0.14 4.49 -13.34
C THR A 131 -0.61 5.93 -13.41
N ARG A 132 -0.85 6.46 -14.60
CA ARG A 132 -1.39 7.81 -14.77
C ARG A 132 -2.78 7.92 -14.17
N ASN A 133 -3.63 6.94 -14.39
CA ASN A 133 -4.96 6.89 -13.80
C ASN A 133 -4.89 6.84 -12.27
N MET A 134 -3.96 6.07 -11.72
CA MET A 134 -3.76 6.00 -10.27
C MET A 134 -3.32 7.34 -9.69
N ARG A 135 -2.41 8.05 -10.37
CA ARG A 135 -1.98 9.39 -9.96
C ARG A 135 -3.15 10.37 -9.96
N ASP A 136 -3.96 10.33 -11.00
CA ASP A 136 -5.15 11.20 -11.10
C ASP A 136 -6.15 10.89 -10.00
N GLN A 137 -6.42 9.61 -9.74
CA GLN A 137 -7.31 9.19 -8.66
C GLN A 137 -6.78 9.62 -7.30
N LEU A 138 -5.49 9.46 -7.08
CA LEU A 138 -4.84 9.84 -5.82
C LEU A 138 -4.93 11.36 -5.59
N ALA A 139 -4.68 12.16 -6.63
CA ALA A 139 -4.83 13.60 -6.55
C ALA A 139 -6.28 14.00 -6.24
N GLN A 140 -7.25 13.35 -6.85
CA GLN A 140 -8.67 13.59 -6.57
C GLN A 140 -9.03 13.23 -5.12
N MET A 141 -8.51 12.14 -4.60
CA MET A 141 -8.74 11.72 -3.21
C MET A 141 -8.25 12.77 -2.22
N ILE A 142 -7.08 13.34 -2.49
CA ILE A 142 -6.48 14.38 -1.62
C ILE A 142 -7.24 15.69 -1.72
N ASN A 143 -7.68 16.06 -2.92
CA ASN A 143 -8.32 17.37 -3.16
C ASN A 143 -9.80 17.42 -2.78
N GLN A 144 -10.45 16.29 -2.51
CA GLN A 144 -11.87 16.25 -2.20
C GLN A 144 -12.26 17.04 -0.93
N GLU A 145 -11.34 17.21 0.02
CA GLU A 145 -11.61 18.02 1.21
C GLU A 145 -11.78 19.49 0.89
N ASN A 146 -11.14 19.98 -0.17
CA ASN A 146 -11.21 21.39 -0.53
C ASN A 146 -12.55 21.80 -1.15
N ASN A 147 -13.39 20.82 -1.52
CA ASN A 147 -14.67 21.08 -2.18
C ASN A 147 -15.89 20.89 -1.29
N LYS A 148 -15.70 20.60 0.00
CA LYS A 148 -16.80 20.38 0.95
C LYS A 148 -17.13 21.60 1.83
N GLU A 149 -16.55 22.73 1.56
CA GLU A 149 -16.91 23.98 2.22
C GLU A 149 -18.06 24.69 1.54
#